data_4267ed16ca04ab00717f5f0874ea5f4a
#
_entry.id   4267ed16ca04ab00717f5f0874ea5f4a
#
_cell.length_a   1.000
_cell.length_b   1.000
_cell.length_c   1.000
_cell.angle_alpha   90.00
_cell.angle_beta   90.00
_cell.angle_gamma   90.00
#
_symmetry.space_group_name_H-M   'P 1'
#
loop_
_entity.id
_entity.type
_entity.pdbx_description
1 polymer ?
#
loop_
_entity_poly.entity_id
_entity_poly.type
_entity_poly.pdbx_seq_one_letter_code
_entity_poly.pdbx_strand_id
1 'polypeptide(L)'
;MADIAILVYSGRTRSQKRKGKTFDAWSNVGAYVVKDILERAGYSVGWTTADAAHQYKIVLVSLTSLFDVYNLIESVAHLATWQKERRRFVVVAGGFGLQNVYPLRHWVDFAGFGRAEGFIVDLVAALL
;
A
#
# COMPACT_ATOMS: atom_id res chain seq x y z
N MET A 1 -18.97 2.21 2.54
CA MET A 1 -17.65 2.20 1.87
C MET A 1 -16.57 1.92 2.92
N ALA A 2 -15.56 1.13 2.57
CA ALA A 2 -14.46 0.82 3.48
C ALA A 2 -13.62 2.08 3.76
N ASP A 3 -13.13 2.21 5.00
CA ASP A 3 -12.19 3.27 5.38
C ASP A 3 -10.74 2.92 5.05
N ILE A 4 -10.47 1.63 4.85
CA ILE A 4 -9.13 1.08 4.64
C ILE A 4 -9.08 0.43 3.26
N ALA A 5 -8.02 0.67 2.53
CA ALA A 5 -7.77 -0.01 1.27
C ALA A 5 -6.32 -0.45 1.16
N ILE A 6 -6.09 -1.47 0.37
CA ILE A 6 -4.76 -1.98 0.07
C ILE A 6 -4.42 -1.66 -1.38
N LEU A 7 -3.25 -1.07 -1.57
CA LEU A 7 -2.68 -0.80 -2.88
C LEU A 7 -1.55 -1.80 -3.11
N VAL A 8 -1.66 -2.56 -4.18
CA VAL A 8 -0.68 -3.59 -4.53
C VAL A 8 -0.05 -3.32 -5.88
N TYR A 9 1.19 -3.76 -6.01
CA TYR A 9 1.92 -3.78 -7.26
C TYR A 9 2.36 -5.23 -7.54
N SER A 10 2.63 -5.53 -8.80
CA SER A 10 2.95 -6.91 -9.22
C SER A 10 4.43 -7.28 -9.08
N GLY A 11 5.26 -6.39 -8.59
CA GLY A 11 6.71 -6.59 -8.59
C GLY A 11 7.32 -6.51 -9.98
N ARG A 12 6.60 -5.93 -10.95
CA ARG A 12 7.00 -5.87 -12.37
C ARG A 12 7.22 -4.44 -12.81
N THR A 13 8.10 -4.29 -13.79
CA THR A 13 8.32 -3.01 -14.46
C THR A 13 7.07 -2.63 -15.26
N ARG A 14 6.98 -1.35 -15.64
CA ARG A 14 5.87 -0.84 -16.45
C ARG A 14 5.73 -1.59 -17.78
N SER A 15 6.84 -1.91 -18.44
CA SER A 15 6.78 -2.63 -19.72
C SER A 15 6.28 -4.07 -19.54
N GLN A 16 6.61 -4.71 -18.44
CA GLN A 16 6.09 -6.05 -18.11
C GLN A 16 4.59 -6.01 -17.83
N LYS A 17 4.08 -4.96 -17.17
CA LYS A 17 2.65 -4.77 -16.93
C LYS A 17 1.86 -4.63 -18.24
N ARG A 18 2.43 -3.97 -19.24
CA ARG A 18 1.78 -3.78 -20.55
C ARG A 18 1.50 -5.10 -21.28
N LYS A 19 2.13 -6.19 -20.87
CA LYS A 19 1.87 -7.53 -21.42
C LYS A 19 0.60 -8.18 -20.86
N GLY A 20 -0.24 -7.43 -20.18
CA GLY A 20 -1.57 -7.86 -19.75
C GLY A 20 -1.66 -8.51 -18.37
N LYS A 21 -0.58 -8.49 -17.60
CA LYS A 21 -0.60 -9.01 -16.23
C LYS A 21 -0.53 -7.85 -15.24
N THR A 22 -1.69 -7.44 -14.74
CA THR A 22 -1.81 -6.33 -13.80
C THR A 22 -1.77 -6.78 -12.34
N PHE A 23 -1.93 -8.07 -12.06
CA PHE A 23 -1.98 -8.61 -10.71
C PHE A 23 -1.32 -9.99 -10.65
N ASP A 24 -0.50 -10.19 -9.64
CA ASP A 24 0.15 -11.46 -9.37
C ASP A 24 -0.15 -11.88 -7.93
N ALA A 25 -1.02 -12.88 -7.78
CA ALA A 25 -1.46 -13.37 -6.48
C ALA A 25 -0.30 -13.89 -5.62
N TRP A 26 0.68 -14.51 -6.25
CA TRP A 26 1.84 -15.03 -5.51
C TRP A 26 2.70 -13.92 -4.96
N SER A 27 2.92 -12.86 -5.72
CA SER A 27 3.70 -11.70 -5.26
C SER A 27 3.00 -10.92 -4.15
N ASN A 28 1.69 -11.08 -3.99
CA ASN A 28 0.89 -10.30 -3.07
C ASN A 28 0.23 -11.11 -1.96
N VAL A 29 0.76 -12.31 -1.66
CA VAL A 29 0.24 -13.14 -0.56
C VAL A 29 0.19 -12.36 0.76
N GLY A 30 1.21 -11.57 1.06
CA GLY A 30 1.24 -10.74 2.27
C GLY A 30 0.09 -9.76 2.35
N ALA A 31 -0.34 -9.19 1.22
CA ALA A 31 -1.47 -8.26 1.19
C ALA A 31 -2.78 -8.98 1.52
N TYR A 32 -2.98 -10.20 1.01
CA TYR A 32 -4.16 -11.01 1.36
C TYR A 32 -4.17 -11.38 2.85
N VAL A 33 -3.01 -11.71 3.41
CA VAL A 33 -2.90 -12.03 4.84
C VAL A 33 -3.28 -10.81 5.69
N VAL A 34 -2.78 -9.63 5.35
CA VAL A 34 -3.11 -8.40 6.07
C VAL A 34 -4.60 -8.08 5.96
N LYS A 35 -5.17 -8.24 4.77
CA LYS A 35 -6.61 -8.04 4.56
C LYS A 35 -7.43 -8.97 5.44
N ASP A 36 -7.08 -10.25 5.47
CA ASP A 36 -7.78 -11.24 6.29
C ASP A 36 -7.69 -10.90 7.79
N ILE A 37 -6.51 -10.55 8.27
CA ILE A 37 -6.30 -10.16 9.67
C ILE A 37 -7.17 -8.97 10.05
N LEU A 38 -7.22 -7.94 9.23
CA LEU A 38 -8.00 -6.74 9.50
C LEU A 38 -9.50 -7.03 9.44
N GLU A 39 -9.94 -7.83 8.50
CA GLU A 39 -11.36 -8.21 8.39
C GLU A 39 -11.81 -9.05 9.58
N ARG A 40 -10.96 -9.95 10.06
CA ARG A 40 -11.23 -10.71 11.29
C ARG A 40 -11.30 -9.82 12.53
N ALA A 41 -10.59 -8.72 12.52
CA ALA A 41 -10.64 -7.73 13.60
C ALA A 41 -11.85 -6.81 13.51
N GLY A 42 -12.70 -6.95 12.48
CA GLY A 42 -13.94 -6.20 12.34
C GLY A 42 -13.87 -5.02 11.36
N TYR A 43 -12.76 -4.86 10.64
CA TYR A 43 -12.63 -3.77 9.66
C TYR A 43 -13.07 -4.22 8.28
N SER A 44 -13.63 -3.30 7.50
CA SER A 44 -13.87 -3.51 6.09
C SER A 44 -12.68 -2.99 5.30
N VAL A 45 -12.10 -3.83 4.45
CA VAL A 45 -10.88 -3.50 3.71
C VAL A 45 -11.11 -3.74 2.22
N GLY A 46 -10.88 -2.70 1.43
CA GLY A 46 -10.99 -2.79 -0.03
C GLY A 46 -9.64 -2.86 -0.71
N TRP A 47 -9.66 -3.03 -2.01
CA TRP A 47 -8.50 -2.87 -2.88
C TRP A 47 -8.59 -1.53 -3.58
N THR A 48 -7.46 -0.89 -3.86
CA THR A 48 -7.46 0.39 -4.54
C THR A 48 -6.31 0.50 -5.54
N THR A 49 -6.41 1.52 -6.38
CA THR A 49 -5.32 2.00 -7.23
C THR A 49 -4.79 3.31 -6.67
N ALA A 50 -3.65 3.78 -7.18
CA ALA A 50 -3.10 5.06 -6.75
C ALA A 50 -4.09 6.21 -7.01
N ASP A 51 -4.78 6.21 -8.15
CA ASP A 51 -5.74 7.26 -8.52
C ASP A 51 -6.94 7.33 -7.56
N ALA A 52 -7.40 6.18 -7.08
CA ALA A 52 -8.60 6.09 -6.25
C ALA A 52 -8.31 6.10 -4.74
N ALA A 53 -7.03 6.14 -4.36
CA ALA A 53 -6.63 6.05 -2.95
C ALA A 53 -7.24 7.16 -2.09
N HIS A 54 -7.48 8.33 -2.64
CA HIS A 54 -8.04 9.47 -1.90
C HIS A 54 -9.46 9.23 -1.39
N GLN A 55 -10.12 8.16 -1.82
CA GLN A 55 -11.46 7.78 -1.35
C GLN A 55 -11.44 7.08 0.01
N TYR A 56 -10.26 6.75 0.53
CA TYR A 56 -10.09 6.01 1.76
C TYR A 56 -9.39 6.86 2.82
N LYS A 57 -9.52 6.48 4.09
CA LYS A 57 -8.83 7.14 5.19
C LYS A 57 -7.42 6.60 5.41
N ILE A 58 -7.25 5.29 5.22
CA ILE A 58 -5.97 4.61 5.38
C ILE A 58 -5.71 3.79 4.12
N VAL A 59 -4.53 3.96 3.55
CA VAL A 59 -4.07 3.18 2.39
C VAL A 59 -2.84 2.39 2.81
N LEU A 60 -2.94 1.08 2.73
CA LEU A 60 -1.85 0.16 3.02
C LEU A 60 -1.19 -0.21 1.70
N VAL A 61 0.10 0.11 1.56
CA VAL A 61 0.83 -0.16 0.33
C VAL A 61 1.71 -1.39 0.53
N SER A 62 1.49 -2.40 -0.29
CA SER A 62 2.28 -3.64 -0.27
C SER A 62 3.42 -3.53 -1.28
N LEU A 63 4.64 -3.56 -0.79
CA LEU A 63 5.86 -3.45 -1.59
C LEU A 63 6.62 -4.78 -1.49
N THR A 64 6.46 -5.64 -2.50
CA THR A 64 7.03 -6.98 -2.47
C THR A 64 8.44 -7.06 -3.05
N SER A 65 8.86 -6.03 -3.79
CA SER A 65 10.18 -5.96 -4.40
C SER A 65 10.63 -4.52 -4.56
N LEU A 66 11.90 -4.32 -4.93
CA LEU A 66 12.41 -2.98 -5.27
C LEU A 66 11.65 -2.37 -6.45
N PHE A 67 11.16 -3.19 -7.37
CA PHE A 67 10.34 -2.68 -8.48
C PHE A 67 9.05 -2.05 -7.99
N ASP A 68 8.48 -2.56 -6.91
CA ASP A 68 7.26 -1.99 -6.33
C ASP A 68 7.53 -0.60 -5.74
N VAL A 69 8.69 -0.39 -5.14
CA VAL A 69 9.09 0.94 -4.64
C VAL A 69 9.14 1.94 -5.80
N TYR A 70 9.78 1.55 -6.90
CA TYR A 70 9.85 2.37 -8.10
C TYR A 70 8.46 2.61 -8.70
N ASN A 71 7.64 1.56 -8.78
CA ASN A 71 6.28 1.66 -9.31
C ASN A 71 5.42 2.60 -8.48
N LEU A 72 5.55 2.57 -7.15
CA LEU A 72 4.83 3.49 -6.28
C LEU A 72 5.23 4.94 -6.61
N ILE A 73 6.51 5.25 -6.62
CA ILE A 73 6.99 6.60 -6.90
C ILE A 73 6.48 7.07 -8.27
N GLU A 74 6.62 6.24 -9.30
CA GLU A 74 6.18 6.59 -10.64
C GLU A 74 4.68 6.85 -10.71
N SER A 75 3.88 6.06 -9.99
CA SER A 75 2.43 6.20 -10.04
C SER A 75 1.88 7.38 -9.25
N VAL A 76 2.56 7.84 -8.20
CA VAL A 76 2.02 8.86 -7.28
C VAL A 76 2.68 10.23 -7.42
N ALA A 77 3.88 10.32 -7.99
CA ALA A 77 4.65 11.57 -8.03
C ALA A 77 3.90 12.71 -8.74
N HIS A 78 3.07 12.40 -9.71
CA HIS A 78 2.29 13.38 -10.47
C HIS A 78 0.85 13.55 -9.97
N LEU A 79 0.42 12.78 -8.96
CA LEU A 79 -0.93 12.85 -8.43
C LEU A 79 -1.02 13.87 -7.30
N ALA A 80 -1.83 14.91 -7.49
CA ALA A 80 -2.00 15.98 -6.50
C ALA A 80 -2.51 15.43 -5.16
N THR A 81 -3.38 14.42 -5.18
CA THR A 81 -3.95 13.83 -3.97
C THR A 81 -2.93 13.12 -3.08
N TRP A 82 -1.76 12.76 -3.64
CA TRP A 82 -0.70 12.11 -2.90
C TRP A 82 0.37 13.07 -2.37
N GLN A 83 0.35 14.33 -2.78
CA GLN A 83 1.32 15.31 -2.31
C GLN A 83 1.12 15.57 -0.82
N LYS A 84 2.20 15.65 -0.06
CA LYS A 84 2.18 15.72 1.40
C LYS A 84 1.26 16.82 1.94
N GLU A 85 1.26 17.98 1.32
CA GLU A 85 0.45 19.13 1.73
C GLU A 85 -1.04 18.97 1.39
N ARG A 86 -1.38 18.09 0.44
CA ARG A 86 -2.74 17.91 -0.05
C ARG A 86 -3.36 16.57 0.31
N ARG A 87 -2.53 15.63 0.76
CA ARG A 87 -3.00 14.28 1.07
C ARG A 87 -3.92 14.28 2.29
N ARG A 88 -5.08 13.68 2.13
CA ARG A 88 -6.11 13.57 3.17
C ARG A 88 -6.23 12.17 3.74
N PHE A 89 -5.37 11.26 3.34
CA PHE A 89 -5.36 9.89 3.82
C PHE A 89 -3.97 9.53 4.35
N VAL A 90 -3.94 8.56 5.26
CA VAL A 90 -2.70 8.07 5.85
C VAL A 90 -2.17 6.92 5.01
N VAL A 91 -0.89 6.94 4.71
CA VAL A 91 -0.23 5.90 3.92
C VAL A 91 0.71 5.10 4.81
N VAL A 92 0.47 3.79 4.85
CA VAL A 92 1.31 2.83 5.57
C VAL A 92 1.93 1.89 4.55
N ALA A 93 3.24 1.82 4.48
CA ALA A 93 3.95 0.93 3.57
C ALA A 93 4.57 -0.24 4.32
N GLY A 94 4.58 -1.40 3.69
CA GLY A 94 5.22 -2.59 4.24
C GLY A 94 5.54 -3.59 3.14
N GLY A 95 6.23 -4.67 3.50
CA GLY A 95 6.59 -5.75 2.59
C GLY A 95 8.11 -5.90 2.42
N PHE A 96 8.52 -6.99 1.77
CA PHE A 96 9.94 -7.33 1.60
C PHE A 96 10.70 -6.32 0.72
N GLY A 97 10.00 -5.61 -0.17
CA GLY A 97 10.62 -4.58 -1.00
C GLY A 97 10.99 -3.32 -0.24
N LEU A 98 10.46 -3.16 0.97
CA LEU A 98 10.69 -1.98 1.79
C LEU A 98 11.93 -2.18 2.67
N GLN A 99 13.09 -1.81 2.15
CA GLN A 99 14.36 -1.88 2.88
C GLN A 99 14.84 -0.51 3.32
N ASN A 100 14.50 0.52 2.55
CA ASN A 100 14.85 1.91 2.85
C ASN A 100 13.66 2.80 2.54
N VAL A 101 13.11 3.42 3.57
CA VAL A 101 11.93 4.28 3.45
C VAL A 101 12.27 5.69 2.97
N TYR A 102 13.54 6.10 3.01
CA TYR A 102 13.93 7.47 2.70
C TYR A 102 13.46 7.94 1.31
N PRO A 103 13.57 7.15 0.23
CA PRO A 103 13.05 7.57 -1.08
C PRO A 103 11.54 7.80 -1.09
N LEU A 104 10.80 7.23 -0.15
CA LEU A 104 9.34 7.29 -0.07
C LEU A 104 8.84 8.32 0.94
N ARG A 105 9.71 9.08 1.58
CA ARG A 105 9.38 9.95 2.72
C ARG A 105 8.30 11.00 2.43
N HIS A 106 8.11 11.38 1.18
CA HIS A 106 7.09 12.36 0.80
C HIS A 106 5.71 11.74 0.62
N TRP A 107 5.63 10.41 0.46
CA TRP A 107 4.39 9.72 0.12
C TRP A 107 3.96 8.69 1.15
N VAL A 108 4.78 8.40 2.14
CA VAL A 108 4.51 7.38 3.17
C VAL A 108 4.58 8.02 4.54
N ASP A 109 3.55 7.81 5.36
CA ASP A 109 3.49 8.34 6.72
C ASP A 109 4.06 7.37 7.73
N PHE A 110 3.85 6.06 7.53
CA PHE A 110 4.36 5.00 8.41
C PHE A 110 4.93 3.87 7.57
N ALA A 111 6.01 3.28 8.04
CA ALA A 111 6.63 2.12 7.41
C ALA A 111 6.73 1.00 8.42
N GLY A 112 6.23 -0.18 8.05
CA GLY A 112 6.31 -1.37 8.87
C GLY A 112 7.38 -2.32 8.36
N PHE A 113 8.31 -2.67 9.23
CA PHE A 113 9.36 -3.64 8.94
C PHE A 113 9.03 -4.95 9.66
N GLY A 114 9.25 -6.08 8.98
CA GLY A 114 8.92 -7.38 9.54
C GLY A 114 7.49 -7.81 9.27
N ARG A 115 6.95 -8.67 10.12
CA ARG A 115 5.62 -9.24 9.94
C ARG A 115 4.52 -8.28 10.38
N ALA A 116 3.62 -7.96 9.46
CA ALA A 116 2.48 -7.09 9.74
C ALA A 116 1.54 -7.65 10.81
N GLU A 117 1.46 -8.97 10.96
CA GLU A 117 0.60 -9.64 11.93
C GLU A 117 0.84 -9.15 13.36
N GLY A 118 2.06 -8.69 13.67
CA GLY A 118 2.42 -8.22 14.99
C GLY A 118 1.98 -6.80 15.32
N PHE A 119 1.58 -6.00 14.33
CA PHE A 119 1.31 -4.57 14.59
C PHE A 119 0.15 -3.96 13.82
N ILE A 120 -0.33 -4.60 12.73
CA ILE A 120 -1.24 -3.91 11.80
C ILE A 120 -2.59 -3.56 12.43
N VAL A 121 -3.14 -4.43 13.25
CA VAL A 121 -4.43 -4.17 13.91
C VAL A 121 -4.32 -2.99 14.86
N ASP A 122 -3.28 -2.96 15.69
CA ASP A 122 -3.06 -1.89 16.66
C ASP A 122 -2.79 -0.56 15.94
N LEU A 123 -2.02 -0.58 14.86
CA LEU A 123 -1.74 0.62 14.09
C LEU A 123 -3.02 1.19 13.48
N VAL A 124 -3.83 0.36 12.84
CA VAL A 124 -5.09 0.79 12.24
C VAL A 124 -6.04 1.33 13.31
N ALA A 125 -6.14 0.67 14.46
CA ALA A 125 -6.97 1.14 15.56
C ALA A 125 -6.53 2.52 16.03
N ALA A 126 -5.24 2.78 16.08
CA ALA A 126 -4.71 4.08 16.51
C ALA A 126 -4.94 5.18 15.46
N LEU A 127 -5.02 4.83 14.18
CA LEU A 127 -5.18 5.79 13.09
C LEU A 127 -6.64 6.15 12.78
N LEU A 128 -7.58 5.32 13.19
CA LEU A 128 -9.01 5.58 12.93
C LEU A 128 -9.70 6.38 14.07
#